data_2e3ffe9e80ae5bcdf6680d7df8e26f36
#
_entry.id   2e3ffe9e80ae5bcdf6680d7df8e26f36
#
_cell.length_a   1.000
_cell.length_b   1.000
_cell.length_c   1.000
_cell.angle_alpha   90.00
_cell.angle_beta   90.00
_cell.angle_gamma   90.00
#
_symmetry.space_group_name_H-M   'P 1'
#
loop_
_entity.id
_entity.type
_entity.pdbx_description
1 polymer ?
#
loop_
_entity_poly.entity_id
_entity_poly.type
_entity_poly.pdbx_seq_one_letter_code
_entity_poly.pdbx_strand_id
1 'polypeptide(L)'
;MIKAFKKDDIISPISHKNTIKLYNEKMNNAINSKETIQEEKIELYKSRITEVEKAHIRRSSNLYAFGQEVQMDACFKLWFGGITSALHLAVDKGTKKVLFGWFEFEELTRAYFILLYNIIVNYGIPNKIKTDNRNTFSNRKNKVDKTQFGIICNKLRINLVTTSKATSKPNVERENSTFKNRLIAELRHEGITTIDEANNYLNNVFIPKINQKFSYKIDEKKSMMKKNDYSEFELNLIISEKYERIIDNASSIKYNTKYYVPVDPNTGEIITFMAKTKCILIITYNSEIWSLIENKYYIMLEIETRESTMEKEVINKEIKEVKKYIPPANHPWRKSYKK
;
A
#
# COMPACT_ATOMS: atom_id res chain seq x y z
N MET A 1 -14.21 29.22 23.72
CA MET A 1 -13.61 28.91 22.42
C MET A 1 -14.47 29.33 21.23
N ILE A 2 -15.72 28.88 21.05
CA ILE A 2 -16.59 29.24 19.91
C ILE A 2 -16.85 30.75 19.78
N LYS A 3 -16.90 31.51 20.88
CA LYS A 3 -17.08 32.98 20.87
C LYS A 3 -15.82 33.75 20.41
N ALA A 4 -14.62 33.21 20.60
CA ALA A 4 -13.37 33.80 20.11
C ALA A 4 -13.25 33.70 18.60
N PHE A 5 -13.59 32.55 18.01
CA PHE A 5 -13.57 32.32 16.55
C PHE A 5 -14.56 33.21 15.78
N LYS A 6 -15.65 33.66 16.42
CA LYS A 6 -16.59 34.60 15.81
C LYS A 6 -16.05 36.03 15.71
N LYS A 7 -15.07 36.39 16.55
CA LYS A 7 -14.45 37.72 16.54
C LYS A 7 -13.46 37.90 15.40
N ASP A 8 -12.89 36.81 14.91
CA ASP A 8 -11.84 36.81 13.90
C ASP A 8 -12.33 36.35 12.50
N ASP A 9 -13.66 36.41 12.24
CA ASP A 9 -14.31 35.94 11.00
C ASP A 9 -13.95 34.50 10.59
N ILE A 10 -13.50 33.66 11.53
CA ILE A 10 -13.17 32.27 11.28
C ILE A 10 -14.45 31.45 11.25
N ILE A 11 -14.82 31.03 10.06
CA ILE A 11 -16.05 30.31 9.77
C ILE A 11 -15.87 28.85 10.13
N SER A 12 -16.72 28.36 11.05
CA SER A 12 -16.74 26.93 11.39
C SER A 12 -17.16 26.10 10.15
N PRO A 13 -16.41 25.06 9.77
CA PRO A 13 -16.78 24.18 8.67
C PRO A 13 -18.11 23.44 8.88
N ILE A 14 -18.70 23.53 10.08
CA ILE A 14 -20.00 22.91 10.43
C ILE A 14 -21.18 23.80 10.05
N SER A 15 -20.99 25.08 9.75
CA SER A 15 -22.08 26.05 9.53
C SER A 15 -22.06 26.66 8.12
N HIS A 16 -22.06 25.83 7.09
CA HIS A 16 -22.08 26.30 5.69
C HIS A 16 -23.26 27.20 5.36
N LYS A 17 -24.46 26.92 5.92
CA LYS A 17 -25.63 27.78 5.73
C LYS A 17 -25.37 29.21 6.24
N ASN A 18 -24.73 29.34 7.40
CA ASN A 18 -24.40 30.63 7.99
C ASN A 18 -23.27 31.31 7.20
N THR A 19 -22.36 30.55 6.62
CA THR A 19 -21.30 31.07 5.74
C THR A 19 -21.86 31.66 4.47
N ILE A 20 -22.74 30.93 3.79
CA ILE A 20 -23.42 31.40 2.57
C ILE A 20 -24.27 32.64 2.92
N LYS A 21 -24.99 32.62 4.03
CA LYS A 21 -25.76 33.77 4.49
C LYS A 21 -24.90 35.00 4.72
N LEU A 22 -23.75 34.83 5.41
CA LEU A 22 -22.79 35.92 5.68
C LEU A 22 -22.22 36.53 4.38
N TYR A 23 -21.83 35.67 3.42
CA TYR A 23 -21.30 36.18 2.14
C TYR A 23 -22.39 36.83 1.28
N ASN A 24 -23.64 36.35 1.30
CA ASN A 24 -24.77 36.99 0.66
C ASN A 24 -25.05 38.38 1.29
N GLU A 25 -25.01 38.49 2.63
CA GLU A 25 -25.15 39.78 3.32
C GLU A 25 -24.02 40.73 2.96
N LYS A 26 -22.76 40.29 2.95
CA LYS A 26 -21.61 41.10 2.53
C LYS A 26 -21.71 41.54 1.06
N MET A 27 -22.20 40.65 0.18
CA MET A 27 -22.43 40.97 -1.23
C MET A 27 -23.54 42.02 -1.39
N ASN A 28 -24.66 41.85 -0.70
CA ASN A 28 -25.77 42.82 -0.75
C ASN A 28 -25.38 44.22 -0.20
N ASN A 29 -24.58 44.24 0.88
CA ASN A 29 -24.03 45.47 1.44
C ASN A 29 -23.04 46.14 0.47
N ALA A 30 -22.26 45.36 -0.26
CA ALA A 30 -21.35 45.88 -1.28
C ALA A 30 -22.10 46.44 -2.50
N ILE A 31 -23.25 45.85 -2.90
CA ILE A 31 -24.08 46.33 -4.00
C ILE A 31 -24.76 47.69 -3.63
N ASN A 32 -25.14 47.84 -2.36
CA ASN A 32 -25.83 49.03 -1.88
C ASN A 32 -24.91 50.23 -1.59
N SER A 33 -23.58 50.03 -1.47
CA SER A 33 -22.63 51.11 -1.24
C SER A 33 -22.07 51.59 -2.59
N LYS A 34 -22.16 52.89 -2.88
CA LYS A 34 -21.83 53.50 -4.18
C LYS A 34 -20.34 53.67 -4.51
N GLU A 35 -19.43 52.80 -4.11
CA GLU A 35 -17.99 52.91 -4.31
C GLU A 35 -17.48 52.04 -5.47
N THR A 36 -16.55 52.56 -6.27
CA THR A 36 -16.05 52.00 -7.54
C THR A 36 -15.19 50.73 -7.40
N ILE A 37 -14.80 50.31 -6.17
CA ILE A 37 -13.97 49.15 -5.89
C ILE A 37 -14.80 47.84 -5.64
N GLN A 38 -16.05 47.83 -6.05
CA GLN A 38 -17.04 46.88 -5.59
C GLN A 38 -17.21 45.66 -6.48
N GLU A 39 -16.90 45.78 -7.77
CA GLU A 39 -17.06 44.68 -8.70
C GLU A 39 -16.14 43.51 -8.37
N GLU A 40 -14.87 43.79 -8.05
CA GLU A 40 -13.92 42.76 -7.63
C GLU A 40 -14.32 42.07 -6.31
N LYS A 41 -14.87 42.84 -5.34
CA LYS A 41 -15.36 42.29 -4.07
C LYS A 41 -16.60 41.44 -4.27
N ILE A 42 -17.50 41.85 -5.14
CA ILE A 42 -18.71 41.10 -5.47
C ILE A 42 -18.34 39.77 -6.16
N GLU A 43 -17.39 39.84 -7.09
CA GLU A 43 -16.90 38.64 -7.78
C GLU A 43 -16.18 37.67 -6.83
N LEU A 44 -15.37 38.20 -5.91
CA LEU A 44 -14.75 37.44 -4.83
C LEU A 44 -15.81 36.74 -3.94
N TYR A 45 -16.84 37.47 -3.53
CA TYR A 45 -17.90 36.84 -2.70
C TYR A 45 -18.69 35.80 -3.47
N LYS A 46 -18.99 35.99 -4.75
CA LYS A 46 -19.63 34.98 -5.62
C LYS A 46 -18.74 33.74 -5.76
N SER A 47 -17.43 33.92 -5.97
CA SER A 47 -16.50 32.77 -6.05
C SER A 47 -16.45 31.99 -4.73
N ARG A 48 -16.45 32.68 -3.59
CA ARG A 48 -16.46 32.05 -2.26
C ARG A 48 -17.78 31.29 -1.98
N ILE A 49 -18.90 31.85 -2.34
CA ILE A 49 -20.21 31.16 -2.24
C ILE A 49 -20.18 29.88 -3.08
N THR A 50 -19.72 29.98 -4.33
CA THR A 50 -19.59 28.82 -5.23
C THR A 50 -18.64 27.76 -4.71
N GLU A 51 -17.50 28.14 -4.10
CA GLU A 51 -16.57 27.20 -3.45
C GLU A 51 -17.24 26.49 -2.27
N VAL A 52 -17.98 27.21 -1.43
CA VAL A 52 -18.70 26.63 -0.27
C VAL A 52 -19.81 25.71 -0.73
N GLU A 53 -20.57 26.07 -1.75
CA GLU A 53 -21.59 25.21 -2.34
C GLU A 53 -21.01 23.93 -2.96
N LYS A 54 -19.92 24.05 -3.72
CA LYS A 54 -19.18 22.90 -4.27
C LYS A 54 -18.63 21.97 -3.17
N ALA A 55 -18.14 22.54 -2.07
CA ALA A 55 -17.67 21.76 -0.92
C ALA A 55 -18.83 21.00 -0.23
N HIS A 56 -20.08 21.48 -0.38
CA HIS A 56 -21.25 20.92 0.27
C HIS A 56 -21.93 19.79 -0.51
N ILE A 57 -21.52 19.51 -1.73
CA ILE A 57 -22.05 18.35 -2.45
C ILE A 57 -21.62 17.10 -1.70
N ARG A 58 -22.50 16.59 -0.82
CA ARG A 58 -22.34 15.27 -0.20
C ARG A 58 -22.27 14.24 -1.30
N ARG A 59 -21.06 13.76 -1.59
CA ARG A 59 -20.88 12.58 -2.42
C ARG A 59 -21.46 11.40 -1.65
N SER A 60 -22.66 10.99 -2.01
CA SER A 60 -23.31 9.82 -1.40
C SER A 60 -22.49 8.59 -1.73
N SER A 61 -21.82 8.01 -0.73
CA SER A 61 -21.16 6.71 -0.86
C SER A 61 -22.19 5.57 -1.00
N ASN A 62 -23.45 5.84 -0.68
CA ASN A 62 -24.56 4.86 -0.69
C ASN A 62 -25.01 4.46 -2.10
N LEU A 63 -24.47 5.08 -3.15
CA LEU A 63 -24.74 4.73 -4.55
C LEU A 63 -23.79 3.65 -5.09
N TYR A 64 -22.79 3.22 -4.32
CA TYR A 64 -21.84 2.20 -4.75
C TYR A 64 -22.29 0.83 -4.29
N ALA A 65 -22.32 -0.13 -5.22
CA ALA A 65 -22.54 -1.52 -4.92
C ALA A 65 -21.28 -2.14 -4.27
N PHE A 66 -21.45 -3.24 -3.55
CA PHE A 66 -20.33 -4.01 -3.02
C PHE A 66 -19.40 -4.49 -4.15
N GLY A 67 -18.10 -4.29 -4.00
CA GLY A 67 -17.11 -4.65 -5.01
C GLY A 67 -17.01 -3.71 -6.21
N GLN A 68 -17.82 -2.67 -6.30
CA GLN A 68 -17.76 -1.69 -7.37
C GLN A 68 -16.47 -0.85 -7.31
N GLU A 69 -16.04 -0.43 -6.11
CA GLU A 69 -14.78 0.27 -5.87
C GLU A 69 -14.20 -0.15 -4.52
N VAL A 70 -13.03 -0.77 -4.56
CA VAL A 70 -12.21 -1.06 -3.38
C VAL A 70 -11.12 0.00 -3.27
N GLN A 71 -10.96 0.60 -2.09
CA GLN A 71 -9.91 1.58 -1.81
C GLN A 71 -8.80 0.91 -1.03
N MET A 72 -7.55 1.07 -1.48
CA MET A 72 -6.38 0.55 -0.81
C MET A 72 -5.45 1.68 -0.40
N ASP A 73 -4.89 1.57 0.80
CA ASP A 73 -3.94 2.53 1.35
C ASP A 73 -3.07 1.88 2.42
N ALA A 74 -1.91 2.48 2.69
CA ALA A 74 -1.08 2.10 3.82
C ALA A 74 -0.87 3.27 4.76
N CYS A 75 -0.74 2.97 6.05
CA CYS A 75 -0.43 3.97 7.04
C CYS A 75 0.65 3.49 8.01
N PHE A 76 1.61 4.37 8.27
CA PHE A 76 2.69 4.12 9.22
C PHE A 76 2.32 4.59 10.62
N LYS A 77 2.69 3.81 11.61
CA LYS A 77 2.56 4.14 13.03
C LYS A 77 3.46 3.21 13.87
N LEU A 78 3.69 3.59 15.12
CA LEU A 78 4.13 2.68 16.18
C LEU A 78 2.93 1.85 16.63
N TRP A 79 2.72 0.69 15.98
CA TRP A 79 1.54 -0.13 16.23
C TRP A 79 1.71 -1.01 17.46
N PHE A 80 2.86 -1.65 17.57
CA PHE A 80 3.21 -2.58 18.66
C PHE A 80 4.73 -2.63 18.85
N GLY A 81 5.19 -3.06 20.03
CA GLY A 81 6.60 -3.36 20.29
C GLY A 81 7.60 -2.20 20.13
N GLY A 82 7.14 -0.94 20.00
CA GLY A 82 8.03 0.20 19.78
C GLY A 82 8.62 0.31 18.38
N ILE A 83 8.19 -0.54 17.44
CA ILE A 83 8.66 -0.57 16.04
C ILE A 83 7.64 0.12 15.14
N THR A 84 8.11 1.06 14.31
CA THR A 84 7.27 1.65 13.26
C THR A 84 7.05 0.62 12.16
N SER A 85 5.80 0.35 11.84
CA SER A 85 5.41 -0.56 10.78
C SER A 85 4.28 0.02 9.93
N ALA A 86 4.09 -0.51 8.73
CA ALA A 86 3.06 -0.14 7.80
C ALA A 86 1.84 -1.05 7.95
N LEU A 87 0.67 -0.48 8.18
CA LEU A 87 -0.61 -1.18 8.06
C LEU A 87 -1.21 -0.90 6.70
N HIS A 88 -1.37 -1.93 5.89
CA HIS A 88 -2.06 -1.88 4.60
C HIS A 88 -3.51 -2.27 4.80
N LEU A 89 -4.46 -1.49 4.28
CA LEU A 89 -5.89 -1.74 4.39
C LEU A 89 -6.56 -1.72 3.02
N ALA A 90 -7.55 -2.58 2.86
CA ALA A 90 -8.47 -2.57 1.73
C ALA A 90 -9.91 -2.43 2.22
N VAL A 91 -10.60 -1.39 1.75
CA VAL A 91 -11.94 -1.02 2.21
C VAL A 91 -12.88 -0.92 1.01
N ASP A 92 -14.02 -1.58 1.07
CA ASP A 92 -15.08 -1.42 0.08
C ASP A 92 -15.80 -0.08 0.25
N LYS A 93 -15.93 0.65 -0.84
CA LYS A 93 -16.51 2.00 -0.81
C LYS A 93 -18.00 2.00 -0.57
N GLY A 94 -18.72 0.99 -1.08
CA GLY A 94 -20.16 0.90 -0.98
C GLY A 94 -20.62 0.58 0.44
N THR A 95 -20.06 -0.47 0.99
CA THR A 95 -20.46 -1.01 2.31
C THR A 95 -19.62 -0.47 3.46
N LYS A 96 -18.49 0.20 3.18
CA LYS A 96 -17.46 0.58 4.17
C LYS A 96 -16.85 -0.61 4.91
N LYS A 97 -17.05 -1.80 4.39
CA LYS A 97 -16.48 -3.01 4.97
C LYS A 97 -14.97 -3.02 4.73
N VAL A 98 -14.20 -3.23 5.78
CA VAL A 98 -12.78 -3.56 5.67
C VAL A 98 -12.69 -5.00 5.18
N LEU A 99 -12.13 -5.20 3.99
CA LEU A 99 -12.08 -6.50 3.34
C LEU A 99 -10.90 -7.31 3.85
N PHE A 100 -9.74 -6.68 4.01
CA PHE A 100 -8.54 -7.30 4.54
C PHE A 100 -7.56 -6.22 5.02
N GLY A 101 -6.67 -6.60 5.95
CA GLY A 101 -5.57 -5.77 6.44
C GLY A 101 -4.29 -6.58 6.57
N TRP A 102 -3.14 -5.94 6.41
CA TRP A 102 -1.83 -6.59 6.52
C TRP A 102 -0.78 -5.64 7.07
N PHE A 103 -0.07 -6.09 8.11
CA PHE A 103 1.11 -5.42 8.64
C PHE A 103 2.37 -5.88 7.92
N GLU A 104 3.25 -4.93 7.63
CA GLU A 104 4.60 -5.17 7.13
C GLU A 104 5.55 -4.13 7.75
N PHE A 105 6.86 -4.41 7.80
CA PHE A 105 7.83 -3.44 8.32
C PHE A 105 7.86 -2.17 7.49
N GLU A 106 7.75 -2.33 6.17
CA GLU A 106 7.74 -1.25 5.20
C GLU A 106 6.53 -1.35 4.28
N GLU A 107 6.28 -0.30 3.51
CA GLU A 107 5.25 -0.33 2.49
C GLU A 107 5.78 -1.01 1.21
N LEU A 108 5.55 -2.30 1.12
CA LEU A 108 6.01 -3.15 0.03
C LEU A 108 4.88 -3.48 -0.96
N THR A 109 5.23 -3.65 -2.23
CA THR A 109 4.31 -4.13 -3.28
C THR A 109 3.69 -5.48 -2.90
N ARG A 110 4.47 -6.35 -2.28
CA ARG A 110 4.03 -7.66 -1.78
C ARG A 110 2.84 -7.56 -0.84
N ALA A 111 2.81 -6.60 0.07
CA ALA A 111 1.69 -6.43 0.99
C ALA A 111 0.36 -6.16 0.24
N TYR A 112 0.41 -5.38 -0.83
CA TYR A 112 -0.76 -5.16 -1.69
C TYR A 112 -1.16 -6.39 -2.49
N PHE A 113 -0.23 -7.27 -2.84
CA PHE A 113 -0.54 -8.58 -3.44
C PHE A 113 -1.25 -9.47 -2.44
N ILE A 114 -0.81 -9.51 -1.18
CA ILE A 114 -1.47 -10.24 -0.08
C ILE A 114 -2.90 -9.71 0.11
N LEU A 115 -3.10 -8.40 0.12
CA LEU A 115 -4.45 -7.82 0.19
C LEU A 115 -5.32 -8.30 -1.00
N LEU A 116 -4.80 -8.17 -2.21
CA LEU A 116 -5.54 -8.52 -3.43
C LEU A 116 -5.91 -10.00 -3.46
N TYR A 117 -4.97 -10.88 -3.14
CA TYR A 117 -5.20 -12.33 -3.06
C TYR A 117 -6.34 -12.66 -2.10
N ASN A 118 -6.25 -12.16 -0.86
CA ASN A 118 -7.25 -12.45 0.16
C ASN A 118 -8.62 -11.85 -0.18
N ILE A 119 -8.68 -10.71 -0.84
CA ILE A 119 -9.94 -10.14 -1.33
C ILE A 119 -10.57 -11.07 -2.37
N ILE A 120 -9.78 -11.54 -3.32
CA ILE A 120 -10.29 -12.40 -4.41
C ILE A 120 -10.77 -13.73 -3.89
N VAL A 121 -10.03 -14.35 -2.98
CA VAL A 121 -10.40 -15.65 -2.38
C VAL A 121 -11.66 -15.53 -1.54
N ASN A 122 -11.79 -14.47 -0.72
CA ASN A 122 -12.88 -14.36 0.24
C ASN A 122 -14.15 -13.71 -0.33
N TYR A 123 -14.02 -12.83 -1.33
CA TYR A 123 -15.13 -12.00 -1.82
C TYR A 123 -15.29 -12.02 -3.34
N GLY A 124 -14.25 -12.43 -4.09
CA GLY A 124 -14.22 -12.35 -5.55
C GLY A 124 -13.43 -11.17 -6.08
N ILE A 125 -13.42 -11.03 -7.40
CA ILE A 125 -12.63 -10.02 -8.12
C ILE A 125 -13.39 -8.69 -8.15
N PRO A 126 -12.85 -7.61 -7.57
CA PRO A 126 -13.51 -6.30 -7.57
C PRO A 126 -13.52 -5.68 -8.98
N ASN A 127 -14.52 -4.86 -9.27
CA ASN A 127 -14.60 -4.18 -10.56
C ASN A 127 -13.54 -3.08 -10.69
N LYS A 128 -13.27 -2.34 -9.59
CA LYS A 128 -12.30 -1.25 -9.56
C LYS A 128 -11.52 -1.22 -8.27
N ILE A 129 -10.20 -0.96 -8.38
CA ILE A 129 -9.33 -0.66 -7.25
C ILE A 129 -8.86 0.79 -7.37
N LYS A 130 -8.92 1.52 -6.26
CA LYS A 130 -8.46 2.90 -6.16
C LYS A 130 -7.36 3.01 -5.13
N THR A 131 -6.21 3.57 -5.57
CA THR A 131 -5.00 3.73 -4.76
C THR A 131 -4.48 5.17 -4.83
N ASP A 132 -3.42 5.47 -4.11
CA ASP A 132 -2.64 6.67 -4.35
C ASP A 132 -1.74 6.53 -5.59
N ASN A 133 -1.02 7.60 -5.92
CA ASN A 133 -0.18 7.66 -7.12
C ASN A 133 1.29 7.28 -6.80
N ARG A 134 1.52 6.22 -6.03
CA ARG A 134 2.87 5.71 -5.71
C ARG A 134 3.44 4.86 -6.84
N ASN A 135 4.76 4.64 -6.78
CA ASN A 135 5.47 3.85 -7.79
C ASN A 135 4.99 2.41 -7.89
N THR A 136 4.44 1.85 -6.82
CA THR A 136 3.79 0.53 -6.82
C THR A 136 2.63 0.45 -7.81
N PHE A 137 1.86 1.52 -7.96
CA PHE A 137 0.62 1.54 -8.75
C PHE A 137 0.75 2.33 -10.04
N SER A 138 1.70 3.26 -10.13
CA SER A 138 1.85 4.16 -11.28
C SER A 138 3.32 4.43 -11.57
N ASN A 139 3.73 4.22 -12.81
CA ASN A 139 5.05 4.63 -13.26
C ASN A 139 5.03 6.12 -13.61
N ARG A 140 5.61 6.96 -12.73
CA ARG A 140 5.65 8.42 -12.93
C ARG A 140 6.56 8.85 -14.07
N LYS A 141 7.63 8.07 -14.35
CA LYS A 141 8.62 8.41 -15.38
C LYS A 141 8.13 8.02 -16.78
N ASN A 142 7.43 6.91 -16.88
CA ASN A 142 6.90 6.43 -18.15
C ASN A 142 5.47 5.90 -17.96
N LYS A 143 4.49 6.69 -18.38
CA LYS A 143 3.06 6.32 -18.25
C LYS A 143 2.65 5.13 -19.12
N VAL A 144 3.48 4.75 -20.09
CA VAL A 144 3.25 3.61 -20.99
C VAL A 144 3.58 2.29 -20.28
N ASP A 145 4.62 2.30 -19.40
CA ASP A 145 5.04 1.09 -18.69
C ASP A 145 4.15 0.84 -17.49
N LYS A 146 3.46 -0.27 -17.51
CA LYS A 146 2.62 -0.72 -16.39
C LYS A 146 3.50 -1.22 -15.25
N THR A 147 3.12 -0.90 -14.02
CA THR A 147 3.72 -1.52 -12.82
C THR A 147 3.30 -2.98 -12.71
N GLN A 148 4.03 -3.78 -11.90
CA GLN A 148 3.66 -5.19 -11.64
C GLN A 148 2.21 -5.30 -11.15
N PHE A 149 1.80 -4.45 -10.20
CA PHE A 149 0.41 -4.41 -9.73
C PHE A 149 -0.58 -4.04 -10.85
N GLY A 150 -0.21 -3.10 -11.71
CA GLY A 150 -1.02 -2.71 -12.88
C GLY A 150 -1.18 -3.83 -13.91
N ILE A 151 -0.13 -4.64 -14.13
CA ILE A 151 -0.18 -5.82 -15.01
C ILE A 151 -1.15 -6.86 -14.44
N ILE A 152 -1.09 -7.13 -13.12
CA ILE A 152 -1.99 -8.04 -12.43
C ILE A 152 -3.44 -7.58 -12.53
N CYS A 153 -3.71 -6.31 -12.22
CA CYS A 153 -5.05 -5.73 -12.35
C CYS A 153 -5.60 -5.87 -13.78
N ASN A 154 -4.76 -5.61 -14.79
CA ASN A 154 -5.16 -5.76 -16.18
C ASN A 154 -5.51 -7.21 -16.54
N LYS A 155 -4.71 -8.19 -16.09
CA LYS A 155 -4.96 -9.62 -16.31
C LYS A 155 -6.26 -10.08 -15.65
N LEU A 156 -6.55 -9.59 -14.44
CA LEU A 156 -7.78 -9.87 -13.69
C LEU A 156 -8.98 -9.01 -14.15
N ARG A 157 -8.80 -8.15 -15.16
CA ARG A 157 -9.81 -7.19 -15.65
C ARG A 157 -10.35 -6.27 -14.55
N ILE A 158 -9.47 -5.86 -13.65
CA ILE A 158 -9.73 -4.87 -12.60
C ILE A 158 -9.35 -3.48 -13.13
N ASN A 159 -10.24 -2.52 -13.01
CA ASN A 159 -9.94 -1.13 -13.35
C ASN A 159 -9.11 -0.47 -12.23
N LEU A 160 -7.79 -0.37 -12.42
CA LEU A 160 -6.91 0.31 -11.47
C LEU A 160 -6.94 1.82 -11.72
N VAL A 161 -7.35 2.59 -10.71
CA VAL A 161 -7.38 4.05 -10.73
C VAL A 161 -6.46 4.60 -9.66
N THR A 162 -5.43 5.33 -10.08
CA THR A 162 -4.52 6.03 -9.18
C THR A 162 -4.90 7.50 -9.04
N THR A 163 -4.67 8.08 -7.87
CA THR A 163 -5.01 9.48 -7.61
C THR A 163 -3.98 10.16 -6.71
N SER A 164 -3.63 11.40 -7.04
CA SER A 164 -2.79 12.25 -6.18
C SER A 164 -3.60 13.04 -5.14
N LYS A 165 -4.94 13.06 -5.28
CA LYS A 165 -5.81 13.81 -4.36
C LYS A 165 -6.11 12.96 -3.13
N ALA A 166 -5.63 13.35 -1.95
CA ALA A 166 -5.91 12.71 -0.67
C ALA A 166 -7.42 12.55 -0.44
N THR A 167 -8.20 13.60 -0.65
CA THR A 167 -9.66 13.60 -0.47
C THR A 167 -10.44 12.60 -1.34
N SER A 168 -9.78 11.89 -2.22
CA SER A 168 -10.43 10.97 -3.17
C SER A 168 -10.63 9.55 -2.64
N LYS A 169 -9.99 9.21 -1.48
CA LYS A 169 -10.09 7.91 -0.79
C LYS A 169 -10.64 8.03 0.63
N PRO A 170 -11.79 8.69 0.84
CA PRO A 170 -12.25 9.08 2.17
C PRO A 170 -12.58 7.91 3.09
N ASN A 171 -12.92 6.74 2.54
CA ASN A 171 -13.30 5.59 3.35
C ASN A 171 -12.07 4.93 3.97
N VAL A 172 -11.05 4.60 3.17
CA VAL A 172 -9.82 4.00 3.71
C VAL A 172 -9.07 4.97 4.63
N GLU A 173 -9.08 6.28 4.34
CA GLU A 173 -8.48 7.28 5.23
C GLU A 173 -9.21 7.36 6.58
N ARG A 174 -10.54 7.26 6.58
CA ARG A 174 -11.34 7.20 7.81
C ARG A 174 -11.02 5.93 8.60
N GLU A 175 -10.96 4.79 7.94
CA GLU A 175 -10.63 3.54 8.61
C GLU A 175 -9.20 3.57 9.14
N ASN A 176 -8.23 4.09 8.40
CA ASN A 176 -6.88 4.31 8.91
C ASN A 176 -6.87 5.13 10.21
N SER A 177 -7.71 6.17 10.31
CA SER A 177 -7.86 6.95 11.54
C SER A 177 -8.50 6.13 12.67
N THR A 178 -9.54 5.35 12.37
CA THR A 178 -10.21 4.47 13.33
C THR A 178 -9.23 3.42 13.88
N PHE A 179 -8.43 2.82 13.00
CA PHE A 179 -7.43 1.82 13.37
C PHE A 179 -6.32 2.45 14.22
N LYS A 180 -5.78 3.60 13.84
CA LYS A 180 -4.78 4.33 14.65
C LYS A 180 -5.25 4.62 16.07
N ASN A 181 -6.54 4.88 16.26
CA ASN A 181 -7.07 5.26 17.55
C ASN A 181 -7.47 4.06 18.43
N ARG A 182 -7.76 2.90 17.85
CA ARG A 182 -8.30 1.74 18.59
C ARG A 182 -7.38 0.54 18.57
N LEU A 183 -6.85 0.17 17.42
CA LEU A 183 -6.07 -1.06 17.26
C LEU A 183 -4.80 -1.06 18.12
N ILE A 184 -4.11 0.09 18.25
CA ILE A 184 -2.90 0.20 19.08
C ILE A 184 -3.20 -0.17 20.55
N ALA A 185 -4.32 0.30 21.07
CA ALA A 185 -4.72 0.00 22.46
C ALA A 185 -5.09 -1.48 22.60
N GLU A 186 -5.78 -2.07 21.63
CA GLU A 186 -6.16 -3.48 21.63
C GLU A 186 -4.93 -4.39 21.48
N LEU A 187 -4.02 -4.11 20.53
CA LEU A 187 -2.77 -4.88 20.39
C LEU A 187 -1.93 -4.86 21.67
N ARG A 188 -1.85 -3.71 22.34
CA ARG A 188 -1.15 -3.59 23.62
C ARG A 188 -1.85 -4.37 24.74
N HIS A 189 -3.17 -4.34 24.78
CA HIS A 189 -3.95 -5.07 25.79
C HIS A 189 -3.76 -6.58 25.65
N GLU A 190 -3.73 -7.07 24.39
CA GLU A 190 -3.52 -8.49 24.08
C GLU A 190 -2.04 -8.92 24.18
N GLY A 191 -1.13 -7.99 24.51
CA GLY A 191 0.31 -8.28 24.62
C GLY A 191 1.00 -8.63 23.30
N ILE A 192 0.43 -8.24 22.16
CA ILE A 192 0.94 -8.55 20.83
C ILE A 192 2.16 -7.69 20.53
N THR A 193 3.27 -8.33 20.16
CA THR A 193 4.55 -7.68 19.90
C THR A 193 5.17 -8.02 18.54
N THR A 194 4.69 -9.03 17.86
CA THR A 194 5.20 -9.48 16.56
C THR A 194 4.23 -9.14 15.41
N ILE A 195 4.76 -9.01 14.19
CA ILE A 195 3.96 -8.77 12.98
C ILE A 195 2.99 -9.93 12.70
N ASP A 196 3.42 -11.16 12.90
CA ASP A 196 2.62 -12.34 12.59
C ASP A 196 1.42 -12.46 13.53
N GLU A 197 1.63 -12.27 14.83
CA GLU A 197 0.55 -12.20 15.82
C GLU A 197 -0.41 -11.06 15.51
N ALA A 198 0.13 -9.88 15.15
CA ALA A 198 -0.66 -8.71 14.80
C ALA A 198 -1.51 -8.95 13.54
N ASN A 199 -0.98 -9.60 12.51
CA ASN A 199 -1.72 -9.96 11.31
C ASN A 199 -2.84 -10.97 11.59
N ASN A 200 -2.57 -11.95 12.45
CA ASN A 200 -3.56 -12.94 12.87
C ASN A 200 -4.70 -12.25 13.66
N TYR A 201 -4.36 -11.47 14.67
CA TYR A 201 -5.36 -10.74 15.48
C TYR A 201 -6.18 -9.76 14.62
N LEU A 202 -5.51 -9.03 13.74
CA LEU A 202 -6.12 -8.03 12.86
C LEU A 202 -7.25 -8.64 12.04
N ASN A 203 -6.98 -9.75 11.34
CA ASN A 203 -7.93 -10.32 10.40
C ASN A 203 -8.98 -11.23 11.05
N ASN A 204 -8.63 -11.93 12.12
CA ASN A 204 -9.52 -12.90 12.76
C ASN A 204 -10.36 -12.29 13.89
N VAL A 205 -9.91 -11.19 14.52
CA VAL A 205 -10.60 -10.59 15.67
C VAL A 205 -11.00 -9.15 15.38
N PHE A 206 -10.05 -8.28 15.07
CA PHE A 206 -10.31 -6.84 15.02
C PHE A 206 -11.15 -6.42 13.83
N ILE A 207 -10.83 -6.85 12.61
CA ILE A 207 -11.60 -6.51 11.41
C ILE A 207 -13.05 -7.01 11.49
N PRO A 208 -13.35 -8.25 11.89
CA PRO A 208 -14.72 -8.70 12.11
C PRO A 208 -15.50 -7.82 13.10
N LYS A 209 -14.88 -7.46 14.24
CA LYS A 209 -15.46 -6.60 15.27
C LYS A 209 -15.77 -5.19 14.73
N ILE A 210 -14.87 -4.60 13.97
CA ILE A 210 -15.06 -3.29 13.34
C ILE A 210 -16.15 -3.35 12.27
N ASN A 211 -16.13 -4.36 11.41
CA ASN A 211 -17.13 -4.54 10.36
C ASN A 211 -18.54 -4.72 10.93
N GLN A 212 -18.70 -5.52 11.99
CA GLN A 212 -19.99 -5.69 12.66
C GLN A 212 -20.57 -4.35 13.13
N LYS A 213 -19.69 -3.42 13.58
CA LYS A 213 -20.12 -2.15 14.16
C LYS A 213 -20.32 -1.04 13.13
N PHE A 214 -19.55 -1.01 12.06
CA PHE A 214 -19.46 0.15 11.17
C PHE A 214 -19.76 -0.11 9.70
N SER A 215 -19.76 -1.38 9.24
CA SER A 215 -20.07 -1.68 7.86
C SER A 215 -21.58 -1.74 7.61
N TYR A 216 -21.98 -1.45 6.37
CA TYR A 216 -23.35 -1.67 5.91
C TYR A 216 -23.53 -3.12 5.46
N LYS A 217 -24.76 -3.63 5.57
CA LYS A 217 -25.11 -4.98 5.05
C LYS A 217 -24.86 -5.04 3.54
N ILE A 218 -24.28 -6.15 3.12
CA ILE A 218 -24.07 -6.45 1.70
C ILE A 218 -25.40 -6.90 1.10
N ASP A 219 -25.82 -6.25 0.02
CA ASP A 219 -26.88 -6.75 -0.84
C ASP A 219 -26.22 -7.63 -1.91
N GLU A 220 -26.27 -8.94 -1.76
CA GLU A 220 -25.64 -9.91 -2.67
C GLU A 220 -26.15 -9.78 -4.11
N LYS A 221 -27.44 -9.43 -4.28
CA LYS A 221 -28.05 -9.24 -5.61
C LYS A 221 -27.49 -8.03 -6.35
N LYS A 222 -26.91 -7.07 -5.62
CA LYS A 222 -26.28 -5.86 -6.17
C LYS A 222 -24.76 -5.90 -6.08
N SER A 223 -24.18 -7.04 -5.73
CA SER A 223 -22.73 -7.20 -5.71
C SER A 223 -22.16 -7.09 -7.11
N MET A 224 -21.08 -6.32 -7.26
CA MET A 224 -20.27 -6.22 -8.47
C MET A 224 -18.95 -7.00 -8.37
N MET A 225 -18.77 -7.79 -7.30
CA MET A 225 -17.67 -8.76 -7.24
C MET A 225 -17.90 -9.85 -8.29
N LYS A 226 -16.90 -10.08 -9.12
CA LYS A 226 -16.93 -11.18 -10.10
C LYS A 226 -16.47 -12.45 -9.40
N LYS A 227 -17.06 -13.57 -9.79
CA LYS A 227 -16.65 -14.88 -9.29
C LYS A 227 -15.17 -15.12 -9.63
N ASN A 228 -14.45 -15.72 -8.70
CA ASN A 228 -13.11 -16.20 -8.93
C ASN A 228 -13.19 -17.63 -9.53
N ASP A 229 -12.86 -17.74 -10.81
CA ASP A 229 -12.83 -19.02 -11.51
C ASP A 229 -11.40 -19.59 -11.64
N TYR A 230 -10.38 -18.89 -11.09
CA TYR A 230 -9.00 -19.37 -11.10
C TYR A 230 -8.78 -20.38 -9.97
N SER A 231 -7.99 -21.42 -10.25
CA SER A 231 -7.43 -22.29 -9.22
C SER A 231 -6.47 -21.50 -8.32
N GLU A 232 -6.18 -22.03 -7.14
CA GLU A 232 -5.22 -21.42 -6.21
C GLU A 232 -3.84 -21.23 -6.87
N PHE A 233 -3.36 -22.23 -7.57
CA PHE A 233 -2.09 -22.18 -8.29
C PHE A 233 -2.08 -21.09 -9.37
N GLU A 234 -3.11 -21.01 -10.21
CA GLU A 234 -3.22 -19.97 -11.23
C GLU A 234 -3.27 -18.58 -10.61
N LEU A 235 -4.03 -18.40 -9.54
CA LEU A 235 -4.14 -17.13 -8.85
C LEU A 235 -2.80 -16.71 -8.26
N ASN A 236 -2.02 -17.63 -7.67
CA ASN A 236 -0.67 -17.39 -7.16
C ASN A 236 0.28 -16.94 -8.27
N LEU A 237 0.21 -17.58 -9.43
CA LEU A 237 1.01 -17.18 -10.60
C LEU A 237 0.55 -15.86 -11.23
N ILE A 238 -0.72 -15.50 -11.09
CA ILE A 238 -1.24 -14.20 -11.55
C ILE A 238 -0.79 -13.10 -10.61
N ILE A 239 -0.97 -13.29 -9.30
CA ILE A 239 -0.61 -12.33 -8.25
C ILE A 239 0.85 -12.55 -7.84
N SER A 240 1.75 -12.18 -8.74
CA SER A 240 3.19 -12.39 -8.58
C SER A 240 3.98 -11.29 -9.28
N GLU A 241 5.19 -11.06 -8.82
CA GLU A 241 6.19 -10.28 -9.54
C GLU A 241 6.85 -11.15 -10.60
N LYS A 242 7.10 -10.59 -11.79
CA LYS A 242 7.70 -11.29 -12.91
C LYS A 242 8.92 -10.55 -13.42
N TYR A 243 10.02 -11.28 -13.55
CA TYR A 243 11.29 -10.74 -14.03
C TYR A 243 11.85 -11.62 -15.13
N GLU A 244 12.16 -11.04 -16.27
CA GLU A 244 12.91 -11.73 -17.29
C GLU A 244 14.34 -11.98 -16.80
N ARG A 245 14.81 -13.21 -16.92
CA ARG A 245 16.13 -13.68 -16.51
C ARG A 245 16.70 -14.60 -17.56
N ILE A 246 17.98 -14.86 -17.42
CA ILE A 246 18.74 -15.78 -18.27
C ILE A 246 19.40 -16.79 -17.32
N ILE A 247 19.34 -18.06 -17.71
CA ILE A 247 19.99 -19.16 -16.99
C ILE A 247 21.50 -19.08 -17.27
N ASP A 248 22.30 -19.24 -16.23
CA ASP A 248 23.77 -19.24 -16.31
C ASP A 248 24.35 -20.60 -16.70
N ASN A 249 25.71 -20.70 -16.74
CA ASN A 249 26.39 -21.93 -17.08
C ASN A 249 26.24 -23.07 -16.05
N ALA A 250 25.84 -22.73 -14.82
CA ALA A 250 25.58 -23.70 -13.75
C ALA A 250 24.10 -24.11 -13.71
N SER A 251 23.33 -23.79 -14.76
CA SER A 251 21.88 -23.97 -14.81
C SER A 251 21.13 -23.28 -13.66
N SER A 252 21.66 -22.14 -13.20
CA SER A 252 21.09 -21.36 -12.10
C SER A 252 20.63 -19.97 -12.53
N ILE A 253 19.82 -19.36 -11.67
CA ILE A 253 19.30 -17.99 -11.83
C ILE A 253 19.69 -17.20 -10.59
N LYS A 254 20.31 -16.03 -10.78
CA LYS A 254 20.64 -15.12 -9.67
C LYS A 254 19.46 -14.18 -9.37
N TYR A 255 19.06 -14.14 -8.10
CA TYR A 255 18.07 -13.20 -7.60
C TYR A 255 18.40 -12.78 -6.16
N ASN A 256 18.39 -11.47 -5.88
CA ASN A 256 18.70 -10.90 -4.56
C ASN A 256 19.97 -11.49 -3.92
N THR A 257 21.07 -11.49 -4.66
CA THR A 257 22.39 -12.05 -4.24
C THR A 257 22.45 -13.57 -4.04
N LYS A 258 21.34 -14.27 -4.14
CA LYS A 258 21.21 -15.73 -4.01
C LYS A 258 21.10 -16.40 -5.38
N TYR A 259 21.43 -17.68 -5.42
CA TYR A 259 21.33 -18.51 -6.63
C TYR A 259 20.26 -19.57 -6.44
N TYR A 260 19.52 -19.82 -7.50
CA TYR A 260 18.38 -20.75 -7.50
C TYR A 260 18.47 -21.67 -8.70
N VAL A 261 18.19 -22.96 -8.50
CA VAL A 261 18.11 -23.97 -9.56
C VAL A 261 16.68 -24.42 -9.76
N PRO A 262 16.27 -24.71 -11.01
CA PRO A 262 14.92 -25.18 -11.29
C PRO A 262 14.76 -26.65 -10.88
N VAL A 263 13.64 -26.94 -10.21
CA VAL A 263 13.24 -28.27 -9.74
C VAL A 263 11.86 -28.60 -10.33
N ASP A 264 11.70 -29.81 -10.83
CA ASP A 264 10.40 -30.28 -11.29
C ASP A 264 9.45 -30.45 -10.10
N PRO A 265 8.29 -29.77 -10.09
CA PRO A 265 7.36 -29.82 -8.96
C PRO A 265 6.75 -31.20 -8.72
N ASN A 266 6.77 -32.11 -9.72
CA ASN A 266 6.18 -33.44 -9.61
C ASN A 266 7.19 -34.49 -9.11
N THR A 267 8.44 -34.41 -9.57
CA THR A 267 9.48 -35.41 -9.25
C THR A 267 10.40 -34.94 -8.12
N GLY A 268 10.51 -33.63 -7.88
CA GLY A 268 11.48 -33.06 -6.94
C GLY A 268 12.92 -33.06 -7.45
N GLU A 269 13.13 -33.44 -8.71
CA GLU A 269 14.48 -33.51 -9.31
C GLU A 269 14.93 -32.15 -9.85
N ILE A 270 16.23 -31.86 -9.70
CA ILE A 270 16.86 -30.66 -10.30
C ILE A 270 16.94 -30.87 -11.81
N ILE A 271 16.39 -29.93 -12.56
CA ILE A 271 16.42 -29.93 -14.01
C ILE A 271 17.52 -28.97 -14.51
N THR A 272 18.31 -29.43 -15.44
CA THR A 272 19.38 -28.63 -16.02
C THR A 272 18.96 -28.08 -17.40
N PHE A 273 19.26 -26.81 -17.63
CA PHE A 273 19.00 -26.13 -18.90
C PHE A 273 20.29 -25.60 -19.50
N MET A 274 20.29 -25.40 -20.80
CA MET A 274 21.42 -24.79 -21.48
C MET A 274 21.63 -23.34 -21.01
N ALA A 275 22.88 -22.94 -20.88
CA ALA A 275 23.24 -21.56 -20.59
C ALA A 275 22.62 -20.59 -21.61
N LYS A 276 22.25 -19.40 -21.18
CA LYS A 276 21.58 -18.36 -21.96
C LYS A 276 20.11 -18.67 -22.31
N THR A 277 19.53 -19.76 -21.84
CA THR A 277 18.09 -19.99 -21.95
C THR A 277 17.32 -18.87 -21.24
N LYS A 278 16.38 -18.25 -21.94
CA LYS A 278 15.52 -17.21 -21.38
C LYS A 278 14.45 -17.83 -20.48
N CYS A 279 14.20 -17.20 -19.36
CA CYS A 279 13.18 -17.62 -18.40
C CYS A 279 12.49 -16.42 -17.79
N ILE A 280 11.32 -16.66 -17.22
CA ILE A 280 10.59 -15.67 -16.41
C ILE A 280 10.64 -16.14 -14.96
N LEU A 281 11.36 -15.42 -14.10
CA LEU A 281 11.34 -15.65 -12.67
C LEU A 281 10.03 -15.07 -12.10
N ILE A 282 9.34 -15.84 -11.29
CA ILE A 282 8.02 -15.52 -10.73
C ILE A 282 8.11 -15.58 -9.21
N ILE A 283 7.82 -14.46 -8.55
CA ILE A 283 7.83 -14.37 -7.10
C ILE A 283 6.39 -14.13 -6.65
N THR A 284 5.82 -15.13 -5.99
CA THR A 284 4.44 -15.10 -5.55
C THR A 284 4.26 -14.24 -4.29
N TYR A 285 3.03 -13.89 -3.96
CA TYR A 285 2.71 -13.07 -2.77
C TYR A 285 3.17 -13.75 -1.45
N ASN A 286 3.19 -15.08 -1.38
CA ASN A 286 3.67 -15.86 -0.23
C ASN A 286 5.20 -16.12 -0.24
N SER A 287 5.94 -15.43 -1.13
CA SER A 287 7.39 -15.53 -1.30
C SER A 287 7.91 -16.85 -1.87
N GLU A 288 7.07 -17.67 -2.46
CA GLU A 288 7.53 -18.79 -3.26
C GLU A 288 8.17 -18.27 -4.54
N ILE A 289 9.23 -18.91 -4.96
CA ILE A 289 9.94 -18.56 -6.19
C ILE A 289 9.74 -19.67 -7.21
N TRP A 290 9.18 -19.30 -8.33
CA TRP A 290 8.95 -20.16 -9.49
C TRP A 290 9.68 -19.64 -10.70
N SER A 291 9.85 -20.46 -11.71
CA SER A 291 10.29 -20.02 -13.03
C SER A 291 9.44 -20.63 -14.13
N LEU A 292 9.21 -19.85 -15.18
CA LEU A 292 8.64 -20.32 -16.42
C LEU A 292 9.78 -20.45 -17.44
N ILE A 293 10.11 -21.69 -17.82
CA ILE A 293 11.17 -22.04 -18.77
C ILE A 293 10.54 -22.93 -19.83
N GLU A 294 10.70 -22.62 -21.10
CA GLU A 294 10.17 -23.42 -22.22
C GLU A 294 8.70 -23.82 -22.05
N ASN A 295 7.86 -22.86 -21.59
CA ASN A 295 6.43 -23.04 -21.32
C ASN A 295 6.06 -24.02 -20.20
N LYS A 296 7.03 -24.39 -19.33
CA LYS A 296 6.78 -25.20 -18.12
C LYS A 296 7.16 -24.44 -16.86
N TYR A 297 6.44 -24.69 -15.78
CA TYR A 297 6.68 -24.10 -14.48
C TYR A 297 7.56 -25.01 -13.62
N TYR A 298 8.60 -24.42 -13.01
CA TYR A 298 9.55 -25.08 -12.12
C TYR A 298 9.60 -24.33 -10.79
N ILE A 299 9.70 -25.09 -9.69
CA ILE A 299 10.00 -24.51 -8.38
C ILE A 299 11.49 -24.13 -8.38
N MET A 300 11.83 -23.01 -7.75
CA MET A 300 13.21 -22.56 -7.66
C MET A 300 13.77 -22.87 -6.26
N LEU A 301 14.76 -23.78 -6.21
CA LEU A 301 15.44 -24.14 -4.98
C LEU A 301 16.69 -23.27 -4.79
N GLU A 302 16.80 -22.65 -3.63
CA GLU A 302 18.00 -21.88 -3.26
C GLU A 302 19.19 -22.82 -3.07
N ILE A 303 20.33 -22.47 -3.68
CA ILE A 303 21.58 -23.20 -3.53
C ILE A 303 22.63 -22.33 -2.84
N GLU A 304 23.42 -22.96 -1.96
CA GLU A 304 24.57 -22.30 -1.37
C GLU A 304 25.70 -22.17 -2.39
N THR A 305 26.37 -21.01 -2.43
CA THR A 305 27.55 -20.80 -3.25
C THR A 305 28.81 -21.15 -2.46
N ARG A 306 29.88 -21.51 -3.16
CA ARG A 306 31.21 -21.76 -2.56
C ARG A 306 31.71 -20.60 -1.69
N GLU A 307 31.37 -19.36 -2.08
CA GLU A 307 31.71 -18.16 -1.33
C GLU A 307 30.97 -18.09 0.02
N SER A 308 29.69 -18.43 0.05
CA SER A 308 28.92 -18.45 1.29
C SER A 308 29.37 -19.56 2.26
N THR A 309 29.89 -20.68 1.74
CA THR A 309 30.46 -21.76 2.55
C THR A 309 31.82 -21.33 3.13
N MET A 310 32.65 -20.63 2.34
CA MET A 310 33.92 -20.09 2.82
C MET A 310 33.74 -18.99 3.86
N GLU A 311 32.77 -18.10 3.71
CA GLU A 311 32.48 -17.08 4.72
C GLU A 311 31.99 -17.70 6.04
N LYS A 312 31.19 -18.75 6.01
CA LYS A 312 30.78 -19.50 7.22
C LYS A 312 31.97 -20.21 7.89
N GLU A 313 32.93 -20.73 7.11
CA GLU A 313 34.14 -21.33 7.64
C GLU A 313 35.11 -20.30 8.22
N VAL A 314 35.18 -19.10 7.65
CA VAL A 314 36.04 -17.99 8.14
C VAL A 314 35.48 -17.40 9.44
N ILE A 315 34.13 -17.30 9.57
CA ILE A 315 33.47 -16.83 10.81
C ILE A 315 33.74 -17.83 11.96
N ASN A 316 33.89 -19.11 11.69
CA ASN A 316 34.24 -20.14 12.67
C ASN A 316 35.74 -20.24 13.01
N LYS A 317 36.60 -19.54 12.25
CA LYS A 317 38.05 -19.42 12.57
C LYS A 317 38.31 -18.11 13.29
N GLU A 318 38.33 -18.20 14.63
CA GLU A 318 38.86 -17.22 15.59
C GLU A 318 38.87 -15.75 15.13
N ILE A 319 38.03 -14.93 15.72
CA ILE A 319 38.21 -13.48 15.77
C ILE A 319 39.57 -13.20 16.39
N LYS A 320 40.65 -13.19 15.59
CA LYS A 320 41.90 -12.58 16.00
C LYS A 320 41.60 -11.12 16.26
N GLU A 321 41.73 -10.71 17.53
CA GLU A 321 41.63 -9.30 17.93
C GLU A 321 42.46 -8.46 16.96
N VAL A 322 41.81 -7.70 16.11
CA VAL A 322 42.47 -6.73 15.25
C VAL A 322 43.01 -5.66 16.18
N LYS A 323 44.31 -5.77 16.52
CA LYS A 323 45.00 -4.72 17.29
C LYS A 323 44.75 -3.39 16.56
N LYS A 324 43.96 -2.51 17.18
CA LYS A 324 43.74 -1.17 16.64
C LYS A 324 45.09 -0.52 16.41
N TYR A 325 45.41 -0.26 15.15
CA TYR A 325 46.61 0.51 14.81
C TYR A 325 46.46 1.91 15.42
N ILE A 326 47.32 2.20 16.38
CA ILE A 326 47.40 3.55 16.99
C ILE A 326 48.60 4.25 16.29
N PRO A 327 48.35 5.26 15.45
CA PRO A 327 49.42 5.96 14.77
C PRO A 327 50.38 6.58 15.77
N PRO A 328 51.70 6.54 15.53
CA PRO A 328 52.71 7.14 16.42
C PRO A 328 52.48 8.65 16.57
N ALA A 329 52.96 9.26 17.67
CA ALA A 329 52.68 10.65 18.02
C ALA A 329 53.10 11.68 16.95
N ASN A 330 54.09 11.33 16.10
CA ASN A 330 54.59 12.15 15.00
C ASN A 330 53.82 11.94 13.69
N HIS A 331 52.78 11.08 13.66
CA HIS A 331 52.01 10.83 12.47
C HIS A 331 51.29 12.10 11.96
N PRO A 332 51.28 12.41 10.65
CA PRO A 332 50.71 13.63 10.08
C PRO A 332 49.26 13.89 10.51
N TRP A 333 48.47 12.89 10.70
CA TRP A 333 47.05 13.01 11.13
C TRP A 333 46.86 13.44 12.59
N ARG A 334 47.91 13.41 13.42
CA ARG A 334 47.88 13.91 14.80
C ARG A 334 48.27 15.37 14.92
N LYS A 335 48.79 15.98 13.85
CA LYS A 335 49.07 17.42 13.84
C LYS A 335 47.77 18.18 13.63
N SER A 336 47.21 18.75 14.70
CA SER A 336 46.13 19.71 14.55
C SER A 336 46.65 20.91 13.77
N TYR A 337 46.03 21.22 12.65
CA TYR A 337 46.19 22.50 12.00
C TYR A 337 45.65 23.59 12.92
N LYS A 338 46.54 24.28 13.66
CA LYS A 338 46.19 25.57 14.24
C LYS A 338 46.10 26.54 13.08
N LYS A 339 44.87 27.04 12.81
CA LYS A 339 44.67 28.32 12.11
C LYS A 339 45.04 29.47 13.02
#